data_39593dd3322c90152d6fed26c67d4fb3
#
_entry.id   39593dd3322c90152d6fed26c67d4fb3
#
_cell.length_a   1.000
_cell.length_b   1.000
_cell.length_c   1.000
_cell.angle_alpha   90.00
_cell.angle_beta   90.00
_cell.angle_gamma   90.00
#
_symmetry.space_group_name_H-M   'P 1'
#
loop_
_entity.id
_entity.type
_entity.pdbx_description
1 polymer ?
#
loop_
_entity_poly.entity_id
_entity_poly.type
_entity_poly.pdbx_seq_one_letter_code
_entity_poly.pdbx_strand_id
1 'polypeptide(L)'
;NRVNYSRIINHSGVDFGKCEVDIINTRGQYSAGSQEALSMLNDEVNRAIEDFKLPKLKESIHRLEKLKSLSRFQHGSDLWLTDSIVEGRPPIFTIKKDGTQLAQWNPRSARFAFSKSCLKILDEYDTLPRIFLNENHSWKGDLFSTNVSSISGEIRRGDEVLVFQNDELIGSAR
;
A
#
# COMPACT_ATOMS: atom_id res chain seq x y z
N ASN A 1 -5.38 -12.60 0.93
CA ASN A 1 -6.65 -12.37 0.23
C ASN A 1 -6.41 -12.63 -1.25
N ARG A 2 -6.94 -13.76 -1.76
CA ARG A 2 -6.96 -14.00 -3.21
C ARG A 2 -7.97 -13.02 -3.82
N VAL A 3 -7.52 -12.16 -4.72
CA VAL A 3 -8.42 -11.42 -5.58
C VAL A 3 -8.97 -12.44 -6.57
N ASN A 4 -10.24 -12.82 -6.42
CA ASN A 4 -10.89 -13.68 -7.38
C ASN A 4 -11.31 -12.81 -8.56
N TYR A 5 -10.62 -12.96 -9.68
CA TYR A 5 -11.08 -12.44 -10.96
C TYR A 5 -12.13 -13.41 -11.50
N SER A 6 -13.29 -12.92 -11.89
CA SER A 6 -14.31 -13.73 -12.53
C SER A 6 -14.11 -13.85 -14.04
N ARG A 7 -13.51 -12.84 -14.66
CA ARG A 7 -13.25 -12.77 -16.10
C ARG A 7 -12.01 -11.95 -16.42
N ILE A 8 -11.35 -12.32 -17.50
CA ILE A 8 -10.25 -11.57 -18.11
C ILE A 8 -10.63 -11.27 -19.55
N ILE A 9 -10.63 -10.00 -19.94
CA ILE A 9 -10.77 -9.59 -21.35
C ILE A 9 -9.38 -9.48 -21.94
N ASN A 10 -9.02 -10.37 -22.84
CA ASN A 10 -7.73 -10.43 -23.47
C ASN A 10 -7.77 -9.86 -24.88
N HIS A 11 -7.18 -8.71 -25.08
CA HIS A 11 -6.98 -8.09 -26.40
C HIS A 11 -5.52 -8.15 -26.87
N SER A 12 -4.59 -8.59 -26.02
CA SER A 12 -3.17 -8.63 -26.31
C SER A 12 -2.77 -9.77 -27.27
N GLY A 13 -3.57 -10.82 -27.31
CA GLY A 13 -3.28 -12.06 -28.03
C GLY A 13 -2.24 -12.95 -27.35
N VAL A 14 -1.91 -12.66 -26.10
CA VAL A 14 -1.09 -13.54 -25.26
C VAL A 14 -1.96 -14.72 -24.83
N ASP A 15 -1.41 -15.93 -24.93
CA ASP A 15 -2.06 -17.13 -24.41
C ASP A 15 -1.77 -17.22 -22.90
N PHE A 16 -2.81 -17.17 -22.08
CA PHE A 16 -2.71 -17.32 -20.63
C PHE A 16 -2.74 -18.78 -20.16
N GLY A 17 -2.80 -19.74 -21.11
CA GLY A 17 -2.89 -21.15 -20.79
C GLY A 17 -4.21 -21.53 -20.07
N LYS A 18 -4.14 -22.57 -19.22
CA LYS A 18 -5.29 -22.99 -18.40
C LYS A 18 -5.41 -22.10 -17.16
N CYS A 19 -6.41 -21.23 -17.16
CA CYS A 19 -6.78 -20.41 -16.00
C CYS A 19 -8.11 -20.92 -15.41
N GLU A 20 -8.28 -20.75 -14.09
CA GLU A 20 -9.56 -21.01 -13.41
C GLU A 20 -10.60 -19.88 -13.62
N VAL A 21 -10.31 -18.94 -14.50
CA VAL A 21 -11.17 -17.80 -14.82
C VAL A 21 -11.51 -17.79 -16.30
N ASP A 22 -12.70 -17.32 -16.64
CA ASP A 22 -13.10 -17.16 -18.03
C ASP A 22 -12.26 -16.10 -18.72
N ILE A 23 -11.66 -16.48 -19.85
CA ILE A 23 -10.89 -15.56 -20.70
C ILE A 23 -11.68 -15.27 -21.96
N ILE A 24 -12.00 -14.00 -22.17
CA ILE A 24 -12.65 -13.53 -23.40
C ILE A 24 -11.58 -12.95 -24.30
N ASN A 25 -11.25 -13.69 -25.35
CA ASN A 25 -10.28 -13.25 -26.35
C ASN A 25 -10.98 -12.40 -27.42
N THR A 26 -10.59 -11.14 -27.52
CA THR A 26 -11.18 -10.18 -28.48
C THR A 26 -10.23 -9.87 -29.64
N ARG A 27 -9.01 -10.38 -29.61
CA ARG A 27 -8.04 -10.16 -30.69
C ARG A 27 -8.50 -10.82 -31.99
N GLY A 28 -8.51 -10.03 -33.06
CA GLY A 28 -8.91 -10.49 -34.38
C GLY A 28 -10.43 -10.46 -34.63
N GLN A 29 -11.24 -10.23 -33.62
CA GLN A 29 -12.69 -10.06 -33.81
C GLN A 29 -13.04 -8.62 -34.20
N TYR A 30 -12.32 -7.64 -33.65
CA TYR A 30 -12.53 -6.22 -33.89
C TYR A 30 -11.19 -5.49 -34.06
N SER A 31 -11.20 -4.42 -34.86
CA SER A 31 -10.05 -3.52 -34.92
C SER A 31 -9.92 -2.77 -33.59
N ALA A 32 -8.69 -2.66 -33.06
CA ALA A 32 -8.43 -1.93 -31.84
C ALA A 32 -8.92 -0.46 -31.97
N GLY A 33 -9.76 -0.03 -31.03
CA GLY A 33 -10.37 1.30 -31.04
C GLY A 33 -11.58 1.47 -31.96
N SER A 34 -12.06 0.40 -32.60
CA SER A 34 -13.33 0.46 -33.32
C SER A 34 -14.51 0.66 -32.35
N GLN A 35 -15.60 1.21 -32.88
CA GLN A 35 -16.82 1.46 -32.09
C GLN A 35 -17.43 0.14 -31.59
N GLU A 36 -17.32 -0.91 -32.40
CA GLU A 36 -17.78 -2.25 -32.07
C GLU A 36 -16.98 -2.86 -30.95
N ALA A 37 -15.64 -2.71 -30.96
CA ALA A 37 -14.77 -3.18 -29.89
C ALA A 37 -15.04 -2.46 -28.56
N LEU A 38 -15.29 -1.15 -28.61
CA LEU A 38 -15.65 -0.35 -27.44
C LEU A 38 -17.02 -0.72 -26.88
N SER A 39 -18.02 -0.96 -27.76
CA SER A 39 -19.34 -1.41 -27.32
C SER A 39 -19.28 -2.76 -26.64
N MET A 40 -18.59 -3.74 -27.26
CA MET A 40 -18.43 -5.06 -26.68
C MET A 40 -17.70 -5.02 -25.34
N LEU A 41 -16.63 -4.21 -25.23
CA LEU A 41 -15.91 -4.02 -23.98
C LEU A 41 -16.82 -3.45 -22.87
N ASN A 42 -17.63 -2.45 -23.21
CA ASN A 42 -18.60 -1.87 -22.28
C ASN A 42 -19.65 -2.90 -21.83
N ASP A 43 -20.17 -3.72 -22.74
CA ASP A 43 -21.16 -4.74 -22.40
C ASP A 43 -20.58 -5.80 -21.47
N GLU A 44 -19.33 -6.24 -21.71
CA GLU A 44 -18.65 -7.21 -20.86
C GLU A 44 -18.29 -6.61 -19.48
N VAL A 45 -17.88 -5.35 -19.43
CA VAL A 45 -17.63 -4.64 -18.17
C VAL A 45 -18.92 -4.50 -17.38
N ASN A 46 -20.02 -4.13 -18.02
CA ASN A 46 -21.33 -4.00 -17.36
C ASN A 46 -21.84 -5.35 -16.84
N ARG A 47 -21.70 -6.44 -17.62
CA ARG A 47 -22.02 -7.79 -17.14
C ARG A 47 -21.16 -8.18 -15.94
N ALA A 48 -19.85 -7.93 -16.00
CA ALA A 48 -18.97 -8.20 -14.89
C ALA A 48 -19.36 -7.40 -13.63
N ILE A 49 -19.81 -6.15 -13.76
CA ILE A 49 -20.29 -5.33 -12.64
C ILE A 49 -21.61 -5.89 -12.08
N GLU A 50 -22.51 -6.38 -12.92
CA GLU A 50 -23.78 -6.99 -12.49
C GLU A 50 -23.59 -8.33 -11.79
N ASP A 51 -22.70 -9.17 -12.31
CA ASP A 51 -22.32 -10.46 -11.71
C ASP A 51 -21.59 -10.27 -10.38
N PHE A 52 -20.77 -9.21 -10.27
CA PHE A 52 -20.12 -8.77 -9.04
C PHE A 52 -21.04 -7.85 -8.23
N LYS A 53 -22.07 -8.38 -7.66
CA LYS A 53 -22.76 -7.71 -6.53
C LYS A 53 -21.86 -7.73 -5.31
N LEU A 54 -20.76 -6.98 -5.39
CA LEU A 54 -19.92 -6.71 -4.21
C LEU A 54 -20.84 -6.09 -3.15
N PRO A 55 -20.88 -6.66 -1.94
CA PRO A 55 -21.56 -6.00 -0.84
C PRO A 55 -21.01 -4.58 -0.77
N LYS A 56 -21.89 -3.58 -0.68
CA LYS A 56 -21.49 -2.18 -0.49
C LYS A 56 -20.71 -2.08 0.81
N LEU A 57 -19.41 -2.27 0.73
CA LEU A 57 -18.51 -2.06 1.85
C LEU A 57 -18.67 -0.63 2.32
N LYS A 58 -18.76 -0.42 3.63
CA LYS A 58 -18.71 0.92 4.19
C LYS A 58 -17.47 1.61 3.64
N GLU A 59 -17.58 2.84 3.22
CA GLU A 59 -16.48 3.60 2.58
C GLU A 59 -15.19 3.61 3.43
N SER A 60 -15.32 3.58 4.74
CA SER A 60 -14.19 3.47 5.69
C SER A 60 -13.42 2.15 5.56
N ILE A 61 -14.11 1.02 5.38
CA ILE A 61 -13.49 -0.30 5.20
C ILE A 61 -12.74 -0.32 3.86
N HIS A 62 -13.35 0.20 2.80
CA HIS A 62 -12.72 0.27 1.49
C HIS A 62 -11.44 1.14 1.51
N ARG A 63 -11.46 2.26 2.24
CA ARG A 63 -10.28 3.12 2.43
C ARG A 63 -9.17 2.39 3.19
N LEU A 64 -9.50 1.67 4.25
CA LEU A 64 -8.52 0.90 5.02
C LEU A 64 -7.86 -0.19 4.14
N GLU A 65 -8.63 -0.94 3.36
CA GLU A 65 -8.08 -1.98 2.48
C GLU A 65 -7.15 -1.40 1.40
N LYS A 66 -7.46 -0.23 0.87
CA LYS A 66 -6.53 0.50 -0.02
C LYS A 66 -5.23 0.86 0.68
N LEU A 67 -5.29 1.39 1.91
CA LEU A 67 -4.10 1.76 2.67
C LEU A 67 -3.29 0.55 3.09
N LYS A 68 -3.92 -0.58 3.42
CA LYS A 68 -3.24 -1.86 3.64
C LYS A 68 -2.47 -2.32 2.40
N SER A 69 -3.09 -2.25 1.23
CA SER A 69 -2.43 -2.60 -0.03
C SER A 69 -1.23 -1.69 -0.33
N LEU A 70 -1.36 -0.39 -0.06
CA LEU A 70 -0.25 0.57 -0.20
C LEU A 70 0.87 0.29 0.81
N SER A 71 0.54 -0.04 2.05
CA SER A 71 1.53 -0.41 3.07
C SER A 71 2.31 -1.66 2.68
N ARG A 72 1.62 -2.71 2.21
CA ARG A 72 2.30 -3.91 1.67
C ARG A 72 3.24 -3.58 0.52
N PHE A 73 2.82 -2.70 -0.38
CA PHE A 73 3.65 -2.29 -1.51
C PHE A 73 4.88 -1.48 -1.08
N GLN A 74 4.72 -0.54 -0.13
CA GLN A 74 5.79 0.37 0.28
C GLN A 74 6.71 -0.22 1.35
N HIS A 75 6.17 -1.02 2.26
CA HIS A 75 6.85 -1.47 3.47
C HIS A 75 6.87 -2.99 3.63
N GLY A 76 6.32 -3.74 2.68
CA GLY A 76 6.26 -5.20 2.73
C GLY A 76 5.24 -5.78 3.71
N SER A 77 4.64 -4.96 4.57
CA SER A 77 3.70 -5.39 5.62
C SER A 77 2.55 -4.41 5.79
N ASP A 78 1.41 -4.92 6.24
CA ASP A 78 0.24 -4.11 6.65
C ASP A 78 -0.25 -4.48 8.06
N LEU A 79 0.51 -5.27 8.80
CA LEU A 79 0.14 -5.75 10.14
C LEU A 79 -0.09 -4.61 11.12
N TRP A 80 0.64 -3.52 11.01
CA TRP A 80 0.46 -2.33 11.83
C TRP A 80 -0.90 -1.62 11.64
N LEU A 81 -1.60 -1.93 10.52
CA LEU A 81 -2.96 -1.44 10.21
C LEU A 81 -4.08 -2.36 10.72
N THR A 82 -3.75 -3.46 11.39
CA THR A 82 -4.74 -4.38 11.94
C THR A 82 -5.60 -3.66 12.98
N ASP A 83 -6.92 -3.83 12.88
CA ASP A 83 -7.94 -3.21 13.75
C ASP A 83 -7.94 -1.66 13.72
N SER A 84 -7.35 -1.07 12.68
CA SER A 84 -7.35 0.38 12.51
C SER A 84 -8.61 0.85 11.78
N ILE A 85 -8.95 2.11 12.00
CA ILE A 85 -9.99 2.84 11.27
C ILE A 85 -9.39 4.01 10.50
N VAL A 86 -10.04 4.38 9.39
CA VAL A 86 -9.61 5.51 8.56
C VAL A 86 -10.66 6.60 8.61
N GLU A 87 -10.25 7.76 9.08
CA GLU A 87 -11.08 8.95 9.17
C GLU A 87 -10.55 10.08 8.28
N GLY A 88 -11.36 11.12 8.12
CA GLY A 88 -10.98 12.33 7.41
C GLY A 88 -11.56 12.42 6.00
N ARG A 89 -11.19 13.49 5.33
CA ARG A 89 -11.60 13.80 3.95
C ARG A 89 -10.38 14.03 3.06
N PRO A 90 -10.47 13.71 1.76
CA PRO A 90 -9.39 14.04 0.85
C PRO A 90 -8.95 15.51 1.02
N PRO A 91 -7.66 15.81 0.93
CA PRO A 91 -6.58 14.93 0.49
C PRO A 91 -5.88 14.14 1.61
N ILE A 92 -6.25 14.33 2.87
CA ILE A 92 -5.53 13.71 4.00
C ILE A 92 -6.47 12.75 4.73
N PHE A 93 -5.99 11.52 4.94
CA PHE A 93 -6.67 10.52 5.75
C PHE A 93 -5.88 10.27 7.03
N THR A 94 -6.58 10.20 8.15
CA THR A 94 -6.02 9.89 9.46
C THR A 94 -6.33 8.44 9.80
N ILE A 95 -5.29 7.70 10.17
CA ILE A 95 -5.36 6.30 10.57
C ILE A 95 -5.30 6.27 12.10
N LYS A 96 -6.28 5.63 12.70
CA LYS A 96 -6.38 5.51 14.16
C LYS A 96 -6.60 4.06 14.58
N LYS A 97 -6.10 3.72 15.76
CA LYS A 97 -6.39 2.46 16.46
C LYS A 97 -6.65 2.79 17.92
N ASP A 98 -7.77 2.28 18.46
CA ASP A 98 -8.18 2.51 19.84
C ASP A 98 -8.17 4.01 20.25
N GLY A 99 -8.66 4.86 19.35
CA GLY A 99 -8.68 6.32 19.55
C GLY A 99 -7.34 7.03 19.35
N THR A 100 -6.24 6.29 19.25
CA THR A 100 -4.89 6.86 19.07
C THR A 100 -4.56 7.02 17.59
N GLN A 101 -4.06 8.19 17.20
CA GLN A 101 -3.58 8.40 15.84
C GLN A 101 -2.26 7.67 15.61
N LEU A 102 -2.26 6.76 14.62
CA LEU A 102 -1.07 6.03 14.19
C LEU A 102 -0.33 6.76 13.07
N ALA A 103 -1.07 7.17 12.04
CA ALA A 103 -0.45 7.81 10.88
C ALA A 103 -1.43 8.72 10.15
N GLN A 104 -0.88 9.53 9.26
CA GLN A 104 -1.65 10.23 8.22
C GLN A 104 -1.19 9.76 6.85
N TRP A 105 -2.13 9.54 5.95
CA TRP A 105 -1.85 9.30 4.55
C TRP A 105 -2.10 10.55 3.74
N ASN A 106 -1.09 11.01 3.00
CA ASN A 106 -1.22 12.10 2.05
C ASN A 106 -1.06 11.58 0.62
N PRO A 107 -2.11 11.54 -0.19
CA PRO A 107 -2.05 11.02 -1.55
C PRO A 107 -1.18 11.88 -2.49
N ARG A 108 -0.94 13.16 -2.19
CA ARG A 108 -0.07 14.01 -3.00
C ARG A 108 1.40 13.60 -2.90
N SER A 109 1.84 13.22 -1.71
CA SER A 109 3.19 12.71 -1.48
C SER A 109 3.29 11.20 -1.63
N ALA A 110 2.13 10.50 -1.72
CA ALA A 110 2.00 9.06 -1.71
C ALA A 110 2.73 8.41 -0.52
N ARG A 111 2.59 9.01 0.69
CA ARG A 111 3.36 8.62 1.88
C ARG A 111 2.51 8.59 3.15
N PHE A 112 2.92 7.71 4.05
CA PHE A 112 2.49 7.72 5.43
C PHE A 112 3.37 8.67 6.25
N ALA A 113 2.76 9.50 7.09
CA ALA A 113 3.42 10.25 8.13
C ALA A 113 3.09 9.58 9.46
N PHE A 114 4.03 8.87 10.02
CA PHE A 114 3.86 8.07 11.23
C PHE A 114 3.91 8.94 12.49
N SER A 115 3.07 8.63 13.47
CA SER A 115 3.16 9.20 14.81
C SER A 115 4.21 8.44 15.65
N LYS A 116 4.66 9.04 16.74
CA LYS A 116 5.61 8.40 17.66
C LYS A 116 5.08 7.07 18.23
N SER A 117 3.78 6.98 18.50
CA SER A 117 3.13 5.74 18.95
C SER A 117 3.12 4.66 17.87
N CYS A 118 2.98 5.05 16.59
CA CYS A 118 3.03 4.11 15.49
C CYS A 118 4.42 3.52 15.28
N LEU A 119 5.49 4.28 15.53
CA LEU A 119 6.86 3.79 15.32
C LEU A 119 7.16 2.55 16.18
N LYS A 120 6.62 2.48 17.40
CA LYS A 120 6.75 1.30 18.26
C LYS A 120 6.06 0.07 17.68
N ILE A 121 4.87 0.27 17.08
CA ILE A 121 4.12 -0.81 16.42
C ILE A 121 4.87 -1.28 15.16
N LEU A 122 5.44 -0.35 14.39
CA LEU A 122 6.23 -0.68 13.21
C LEU A 122 7.51 -1.46 13.55
N ASP A 123 8.11 -1.15 14.68
CA ASP A 123 9.26 -1.88 15.23
C ASP A 123 8.88 -3.28 15.69
N GLU A 124 7.78 -3.42 16.44
CA GLU A 124 7.26 -4.69 16.93
C GLU A 124 6.94 -5.68 15.79
N TYR A 125 6.40 -5.17 14.68
CA TYR A 125 6.10 -5.99 13.49
C TYR A 125 7.24 -6.07 12.48
N ASP A 126 8.42 -5.55 12.79
CA ASP A 126 9.58 -5.53 11.89
C ASP A 126 9.25 -4.98 10.49
N THR A 127 8.43 -3.91 10.46
CA THR A 127 7.86 -3.37 9.23
C THR A 127 8.83 -2.48 8.47
N LEU A 128 9.71 -1.78 9.17
CA LEU A 128 10.69 -0.84 8.60
C LEU A 128 12.11 -1.26 8.95
N PRO A 129 13.08 -1.00 8.06
CA PRO A 129 14.50 -1.21 8.39
C PRO A 129 14.91 -0.27 9.52
N ARG A 130 15.95 -0.67 10.25
CA ARG A 130 16.48 0.06 11.40
C ARG A 130 17.85 0.62 11.10
N ILE A 131 18.12 1.81 11.62
CA ILE A 131 19.45 2.40 11.68
C ILE A 131 19.80 2.70 13.14
N PHE A 132 21.04 2.46 13.50
CA PHE A 132 21.57 2.68 14.83
C PHE A 132 22.59 3.82 14.78
N LEU A 133 22.40 4.81 15.64
CA LEU A 133 23.30 5.96 15.70
C LEU A 133 24.49 5.69 16.60
N ASN A 134 25.57 6.43 16.35
CA ASN A 134 26.72 6.47 17.27
C ASN A 134 26.26 6.99 18.64
N GLU A 135 26.76 6.40 19.71
CA GLU A 135 26.35 6.68 21.10
C GLU A 135 26.46 8.17 21.48
N ASN A 136 27.49 8.85 21.00
CA ASN A 136 27.78 10.25 21.35
C ASN A 136 27.11 11.26 20.37
N HIS A 137 26.24 10.81 19.46
CA HIS A 137 25.61 11.68 18.49
C HIS A 137 24.33 12.29 19.06
N SER A 138 24.22 13.62 19.03
CA SER A 138 22.94 14.31 19.31
C SER A 138 22.21 14.57 18.00
N TRP A 139 21.18 13.76 17.72
CA TRP A 139 20.41 13.92 16.48
C TRP A 139 19.48 15.14 16.56
N LYS A 140 19.73 16.12 15.68
CA LYS A 140 18.88 17.27 15.42
C LYS A 140 18.92 17.58 13.93
N GLY A 141 17.76 17.59 13.28
CA GLY A 141 17.65 17.86 11.84
C GLY A 141 18.03 16.67 10.97
N ASP A 142 18.86 16.90 9.95
CA ASP A 142 19.25 15.87 8.99
C ASP A 142 20.20 14.82 9.60
N LEU A 143 20.06 13.59 9.12
CA LEU A 143 20.90 12.48 9.52
C LEU A 143 21.88 12.15 8.41
N PHE A 144 23.17 12.17 8.74
CA PHE A 144 24.24 11.84 7.81
C PHE A 144 24.78 10.42 8.06
N SER A 145 25.26 9.77 7.00
CA SER A 145 25.84 8.42 7.08
C SER A 145 26.96 8.28 8.09
N THR A 146 27.73 9.35 8.34
CA THR A 146 28.79 9.41 9.35
C THR A 146 28.30 9.24 10.79
N ASN A 147 27.00 9.44 11.01
CA ASN A 147 26.37 9.36 12.33
C ASN A 147 25.76 7.97 12.59
N VAL A 148 25.75 7.12 11.57
CA VAL A 148 25.18 5.77 11.63
C VAL A 148 26.27 4.77 11.97
N SER A 149 26.06 4.00 13.03
CA SER A 149 26.99 2.92 13.46
C SER A 149 26.69 1.60 12.77
N SER A 150 25.41 1.29 12.57
CA SER A 150 24.98 0.05 11.90
C SER A 150 23.58 0.16 11.31
N ILE A 151 23.25 -0.79 10.45
CA ILE A 151 21.98 -0.88 9.74
C ILE A 151 21.45 -2.30 9.88
N SER A 152 20.16 -2.46 10.12
CA SER A 152 19.44 -3.72 10.05
C SER A 152 18.38 -3.67 8.96
N GLY A 153 18.48 -4.58 8.00
CA GLY A 153 17.61 -4.64 6.83
C GLY A 153 18.20 -3.94 5.59
N GLU A 154 17.53 -4.13 4.47
CA GLU A 154 17.87 -3.47 3.20
C GLU A 154 17.25 -2.08 3.16
N ILE A 155 18.04 -1.06 2.90
CA ILE A 155 17.57 0.34 2.79
C ILE A 155 17.78 0.84 1.37
N ARG A 156 16.75 1.39 0.78
CA ARG A 156 16.76 2.02 -0.55
C ARG A 156 16.51 3.51 -0.43
N ARG A 157 16.90 4.24 -1.45
CA ARG A 157 16.66 5.69 -1.50
C ARG A 157 15.17 6.00 -1.42
N GLY A 158 14.80 6.76 -0.39
CA GLY A 158 13.42 7.19 -0.16
C GLY A 158 12.63 6.33 0.81
N ASP A 159 13.24 5.25 1.33
CA ASP A 159 12.64 4.44 2.37
C ASP A 159 12.55 5.22 3.69
N GLU A 160 11.49 4.94 4.44
CA GLU A 160 11.38 5.33 5.84
C GLU A 160 12.13 4.30 6.68
N VAL A 161 12.91 4.76 7.65
CA VAL A 161 13.71 3.90 8.55
C VAL A 161 13.43 4.26 9.99
N LEU A 162 13.46 3.28 10.89
CA LEU A 162 13.43 3.50 12.33
C LEU A 162 14.84 3.89 12.81
N VAL A 163 14.91 4.88 13.68
CA VAL A 163 16.16 5.41 14.21
C VAL A 163 16.30 5.04 15.66
N PHE A 164 17.37 4.32 15.97
CA PHE A 164 17.73 3.87 17.31
C PHE A 164 19.01 4.55 17.81
N GLN A 165 19.05 4.82 19.09
CA GLN A 165 20.26 5.25 19.79
C GLN A 165 20.25 4.65 21.20
N ASN A 166 21.36 4.04 21.63
CA ASN A 166 21.47 3.35 22.93
C ASN A 166 20.31 2.34 23.14
N ASP A 167 19.99 1.57 22.12
CA ASP A 167 18.88 0.60 22.06
C ASP A 167 17.48 1.19 22.24
N GLU A 168 17.35 2.51 22.26
CA GLU A 168 16.05 3.19 22.30
C GLU A 168 15.60 3.65 20.90
N LEU A 169 14.32 3.42 20.58
CA LEU A 169 13.67 3.96 19.40
C LEU A 169 13.40 5.46 19.59
N ILE A 170 14.21 6.30 18.95
CA ILE A 170 14.15 7.75 19.12
C ILE A 170 13.33 8.46 18.03
N GLY A 171 13.11 7.82 16.87
CA GLY A 171 12.32 8.42 15.80
C GLY A 171 12.32 7.64 14.50
N SER A 172 11.97 8.31 13.41
CA SER A 172 12.15 7.82 12.05
C SER A 172 12.84 8.87 11.19
N ALA A 173 13.49 8.41 10.13
CA ALA A 173 14.18 9.24 9.14
C ALA A 173 13.95 8.70 7.73
N ARG A 174 14.41 9.46 6.72
CA ARG A 174 14.29 9.09 5.31
C ARG A 174 15.53 9.48 4.54
#